data_214377155503d02f631c1fdb0a60406a
#
_entry.id   214377155503d02f631c1fdb0a60406a
#
_cell.length_a   1.000
_cell.length_b   1.000
_cell.length_c   1.000
_cell.angle_alpha   90.00
_cell.angle_beta   90.00
_cell.angle_gamma   90.00
#
_symmetry.space_group_name_H-M   'P 1'
#
loop_
_entity.id
_entity.type
_entity.pdbx_description
1 polymer ?
#
loop_
_entity_poly.entity_id
_entity_poly.type
_entity_poly.pdbx_seq_one_letter_code
_entity_poly.pdbx_strand_id
1 'polypeptide(L)'
;MRRIQQAAHTASRRLAEERGAFPAFTDSRFARSGPRRNAQVTSVAPTGTISLIAGTTAGIEPMFAIAFTRAIVGRHLLEVNPCFDRLARDRGFYRDELIAEIAQRGGVRGYPRLPAEVRAAFPTAAEIAPQWHLRMQAAVQRHVEAAVSKTVNLPATATVDDVRAIYVAAWKAKVKGITVYRYGSREGQVLSYAAPKPLLAQADTEFSGGCAGRSCEF
;
A
#
# COMPACT_ATOMS: atom_id res chain seq x y z
N MET A 1 -0.85 10.53 -12.28
CA MET A 1 -1.31 9.44 -13.18
C MET A 1 -1.55 9.91 -14.61
N ARG A 2 -2.28 11.01 -14.87
CA ARG A 2 -2.56 11.48 -16.26
C ARG A 2 -1.30 11.62 -17.13
N ARG A 3 -0.23 12.25 -16.62
CA ARG A 3 1.05 12.40 -17.36
C ARG A 3 1.69 11.05 -17.68
N ILE A 4 1.66 10.11 -16.72
CA ILE A 4 2.20 8.75 -16.94
C ILE A 4 1.40 8.04 -18.04
N GLN A 5 0.08 8.11 -18.00
CA GLN A 5 -0.80 7.55 -19.02
C GLN A 5 -0.48 8.12 -20.43
N GLN A 6 -0.37 9.44 -20.53
CA GLN A 6 -0.05 10.11 -21.80
C GLN A 6 1.32 9.69 -22.34
N ALA A 7 2.35 9.68 -21.49
CA ALA A 7 3.70 9.26 -21.89
C ALA A 7 3.72 7.78 -22.33
N ALA A 8 3.05 6.89 -21.60
CA ALA A 8 2.96 5.47 -21.94
C ALA A 8 2.22 5.25 -23.28
N HIS A 9 1.14 5.97 -23.53
CA HIS A 9 0.42 5.90 -24.80
C HIS A 9 1.29 6.40 -25.96
N THR A 10 1.99 7.53 -25.78
CA THR A 10 2.90 8.07 -26.81
C THR A 10 4.02 7.08 -27.13
N ALA A 11 4.64 6.49 -26.10
CA ALA A 11 5.68 5.48 -26.29
C ALA A 11 5.15 4.22 -27.02
N SER A 12 3.94 3.76 -26.67
CA SER A 12 3.33 2.59 -27.30
C SER A 12 2.97 2.83 -28.77
N ARG A 13 2.57 4.06 -29.16
CA ARG A 13 2.33 4.43 -30.56
C ARG A 13 3.64 4.44 -31.35
N ARG A 14 4.69 5.08 -30.83
CA ARG A 14 6.02 5.08 -31.49
C ARG A 14 6.57 3.66 -31.67
N LEU A 15 6.43 2.82 -30.66
CA LEU A 15 6.82 1.41 -30.78
C LEU A 15 5.98 0.64 -31.81
N ALA A 16 4.73 1.02 -32.05
CA ALA A 16 3.94 0.40 -33.11
C ALA A 16 4.42 0.77 -34.52
N GLU A 17 4.97 1.96 -34.73
CA GLU A 17 5.61 2.36 -35.99
C GLU A 17 6.83 1.50 -36.29
N GLU A 18 7.63 1.15 -35.27
CA GLU A 18 8.84 0.35 -35.42
C GLU A 18 8.58 -1.16 -35.48
N ARG A 19 7.59 -1.68 -34.74
CA ARG A 19 7.41 -3.11 -34.45
C ARG A 19 6.03 -3.65 -34.80
N GLY A 20 5.17 -2.84 -35.39
CA GLY A 20 3.78 -3.16 -35.65
C GLY A 20 2.86 -3.06 -34.40
N ALA A 21 1.57 -3.03 -34.63
CA ALA A 21 0.56 -3.05 -33.57
C ALA A 21 0.49 -4.41 -32.86
N PHE A 22 -0.19 -4.50 -31.72
CA PHE A 22 -0.46 -5.78 -31.08
C PHE A 22 -1.37 -6.66 -31.97
N PRO A 23 -1.28 -8.01 -31.90
CA PRO A 23 -1.91 -8.89 -32.90
C PRO A 23 -3.42 -8.72 -33.08
N ALA A 24 -4.18 -8.53 -32.01
CA ALA A 24 -5.63 -8.34 -32.07
C ALA A 24 -6.04 -6.84 -32.17
N PHE A 25 -5.17 -5.98 -32.71
CA PHE A 25 -5.46 -4.54 -32.78
C PHE A 25 -6.70 -4.22 -33.61
N THR A 26 -6.83 -4.84 -34.78
CA THR A 26 -7.95 -4.60 -35.71
C THR A 26 -9.32 -4.93 -35.11
N ASP A 27 -9.38 -5.93 -34.24
CA ASP A 27 -10.61 -6.38 -33.57
C ASP A 27 -10.83 -5.68 -32.22
N SER A 28 -9.91 -4.79 -31.84
CA SER A 28 -9.98 -4.10 -30.56
C SER A 28 -10.78 -2.80 -30.64
N ARG A 29 -11.22 -2.30 -29.48
CA ARG A 29 -11.80 -0.95 -29.35
C ARG A 29 -10.83 0.16 -29.79
N PHE A 30 -9.54 -0.13 -29.95
CA PHE A 30 -8.50 0.82 -30.32
C PHE A 30 -8.32 0.96 -31.83
N ALA A 31 -8.94 0.11 -32.65
CA ALA A 31 -8.79 0.12 -34.11
C ALA A 31 -9.03 1.52 -34.74
N ARG A 32 -9.90 2.33 -34.11
CA ARG A 32 -10.24 3.68 -34.58
C ARG A 32 -9.31 4.78 -34.03
N SER A 33 -8.38 4.48 -33.11
CA SER A 33 -7.57 5.47 -32.40
C SER A 33 -6.10 5.49 -32.83
N GLY A 34 -5.78 4.80 -33.94
CA GLY A 34 -4.43 4.66 -34.47
C GLY A 34 -3.61 3.55 -33.80
N PRO A 35 -2.61 2.99 -34.53
CA PRO A 35 -1.84 1.86 -34.09
C PRO A 35 -1.15 2.08 -32.74
N ARG A 36 -1.08 1.01 -31.93
CA ARG A 36 -0.34 0.96 -30.68
C ARG A 36 0.27 -0.43 -30.49
N ARG A 37 1.48 -0.46 -29.93
CA ARG A 37 2.21 -1.72 -29.73
C ARG A 37 1.61 -2.61 -28.67
N ASN A 38 1.05 -2.02 -27.61
CA ASN A 38 0.58 -2.73 -26.42
C ASN A 38 -0.90 -2.52 -26.23
N ALA A 39 -1.66 -3.58 -25.97
CA ALA A 39 -3.09 -3.49 -25.64
C ALA A 39 -3.34 -2.74 -24.32
N GLN A 40 -2.43 -2.88 -23.36
CA GLN A 40 -2.44 -2.14 -22.08
C GLN A 40 -1.01 -1.71 -21.74
N VAL A 41 -0.84 -0.52 -21.17
CA VAL A 41 0.48 0.06 -20.86
C VAL A 41 0.64 0.48 -19.40
N THR A 42 -0.45 0.49 -18.61
CA THR A 42 -0.38 0.92 -17.21
C THR A 42 -1.20 0.01 -16.29
N SER A 43 -0.65 -0.28 -15.13
CA SER A 43 -1.31 -1.00 -14.02
C SER A 43 -0.83 -0.45 -12.69
N VAL A 44 -1.55 -0.74 -11.61
CA VAL A 44 -1.06 -0.60 -10.24
C VAL A 44 -1.04 -1.99 -9.62
N ALA A 45 0.17 -2.54 -9.49
CA ALA A 45 0.39 -3.83 -8.87
C ALA A 45 0.38 -3.74 -7.33
N PRO A 46 0.17 -4.85 -6.59
CA PRO A 46 0.20 -4.85 -5.13
C PRO A 46 1.55 -4.46 -4.53
N THR A 47 2.66 -4.86 -5.10
CA THR A 47 4.05 -4.56 -4.72
C THR A 47 4.39 -4.83 -3.24
N GLY A 48 3.76 -5.82 -2.60
CA GLY A 48 3.88 -6.07 -1.16
C GLY A 48 5.33 -6.27 -0.70
N THR A 49 6.01 -7.30 -1.23
CA THR A 49 7.38 -7.64 -0.82
C THR A 49 8.39 -6.58 -1.23
N ILE A 50 8.32 -6.08 -2.47
CA ILE A 50 9.29 -5.09 -2.96
C ILE A 50 9.15 -3.73 -2.27
N SER A 51 7.96 -3.38 -1.79
CA SER A 51 7.78 -2.15 -1.01
C SER A 51 8.46 -2.22 0.36
N LEU A 52 8.48 -3.40 0.98
CA LEU A 52 9.22 -3.63 2.23
C LEU A 52 10.73 -3.49 2.02
N ILE A 53 11.26 -4.05 0.93
CA ILE A 53 12.68 -3.91 0.55
C ILE A 53 13.02 -2.44 0.29
N ALA A 54 12.12 -1.69 -0.36
CA ALA A 54 12.33 -0.28 -0.68
C ALA A 54 12.01 0.68 0.48
N GLY A 55 11.54 0.19 1.64
CA GLY A 55 11.16 1.03 2.77
C GLY A 55 10.02 2.00 2.48
N THR A 56 9.06 1.62 1.62
CA THR A 56 7.94 2.46 1.19
C THR A 56 6.59 1.75 1.29
N THR A 57 5.50 2.46 1.05
CA THR A 57 4.16 1.86 0.97
C THR A 57 3.95 1.09 -0.32
N ALA A 58 3.13 0.04 -0.28
CA ALA A 58 2.82 -0.80 -1.42
C ALA A 58 1.81 -0.13 -2.37
N GLY A 59 2.17 0.03 -3.65
CA GLY A 59 1.28 0.58 -4.67
C GLY A 59 0.69 1.94 -4.30
N ILE A 60 -0.64 2.01 -4.16
CA ILE A 60 -1.38 3.20 -3.68
C ILE A 60 -2.03 2.97 -2.31
N GLU A 61 -1.52 1.99 -1.56
CA GLU A 61 -2.00 1.74 -0.21
C GLU A 61 -1.48 2.79 0.77
N PRO A 62 -2.27 3.22 1.75
CA PRO A 62 -1.78 3.99 2.88
C PRO A 62 -0.89 3.11 3.78
N MET A 63 -0.20 3.72 4.71
CA MET A 63 0.53 2.99 5.74
C MET A 63 -0.40 2.03 6.48
N PHE A 64 0.04 0.78 6.67
CA PHE A 64 -0.70 -0.18 7.49
C PHE A 64 -0.75 0.28 8.95
N ALA A 65 0.42 0.60 9.51
CA ALA A 65 0.60 1.09 10.87
C ALA A 65 1.85 1.99 10.92
N ILE A 66 1.94 2.81 11.95
CA ILE A 66 3.13 3.62 12.22
C ILE A 66 4.21 2.78 12.90
N ALA A 67 3.81 1.94 13.83
CA ALA A 67 4.65 0.91 14.42
C ALA A 67 3.86 -0.41 14.46
N PHE A 68 4.52 -1.51 14.17
CA PHE A 68 3.89 -2.83 14.14
C PHE A 68 4.94 -3.91 14.40
N THR A 69 4.46 -5.07 14.81
CA THR A 69 5.32 -6.24 14.98
C THR A 69 5.21 -7.13 13.75
N ARG A 70 6.36 -7.48 13.18
CA ARG A 70 6.47 -8.46 12.10
C ARG A 70 7.05 -9.77 12.62
N ALA A 71 6.36 -10.86 12.33
CA ALA A 71 6.88 -12.20 12.60
C ALA A 71 7.79 -12.65 11.45
N ILE A 72 9.07 -12.93 11.76
CA ILE A 72 10.06 -13.47 10.82
C ILE A 72 10.71 -14.67 11.48
N VAL A 73 10.50 -15.89 10.92
CA VAL A 73 11.16 -17.13 11.35
C VAL A 73 11.21 -17.26 12.89
N GLY A 74 10.05 -17.19 13.55
CA GLY A 74 9.94 -17.36 15.01
C GLY A 74 10.41 -16.16 15.86
N ARG A 75 10.78 -15.02 15.23
CA ARG A 75 11.12 -13.78 15.92
C ARG A 75 10.08 -12.70 15.63
N HIS A 76 9.87 -11.85 16.62
CA HIS A 76 9.00 -10.68 16.49
C HIS A 76 9.86 -9.42 16.46
N LEU A 77 9.88 -8.74 15.34
CA LEU A 77 10.61 -7.46 15.16
C LEU A 77 9.64 -6.32 15.22
N LEU A 78 9.94 -5.33 16.07
CA LEU A 78 9.22 -4.07 16.10
C LEU A 78 9.74 -3.18 14.96
N GLU A 79 8.87 -2.85 14.02
CA GLU A 79 9.16 -1.92 12.94
C GLU A 79 8.44 -0.60 13.17
N VAL A 80 9.17 0.51 12.98
CA VAL A 80 8.62 1.87 13.11
C VAL A 80 8.79 2.57 11.76
N ASN A 81 7.77 3.33 11.36
CA ASN A 81 7.86 4.12 10.14
C ASN A 81 9.03 5.12 10.23
N PRO A 82 10.02 5.08 9.30
CA PRO A 82 11.22 5.90 9.40
C PRO A 82 10.95 7.41 9.40
N CYS A 83 9.90 7.86 8.70
CA CYS A 83 9.53 9.27 8.68
C CYS A 83 8.96 9.71 10.03
N PHE A 84 8.17 8.85 10.68
CA PHE A 84 7.65 9.12 12.00
C PHE A 84 8.76 9.10 13.06
N ASP A 85 9.64 8.10 13.03
CA ASP A 85 10.77 7.99 13.95
C ASP A 85 11.65 9.23 13.90
N ARG A 86 12.07 9.63 12.69
CA ARG A 86 12.86 10.85 12.49
C ARG A 86 12.13 12.09 13.03
N LEU A 87 10.88 12.28 12.67
CA LEU A 87 10.09 13.43 13.13
C LEU A 87 9.97 13.45 14.65
N ALA A 88 9.77 12.28 15.27
CA ALA A 88 9.62 12.17 16.72
C ALA A 88 10.92 12.54 17.45
N ARG A 89 12.07 12.12 16.93
CA ARG A 89 13.40 12.47 17.46
C ARG A 89 13.69 13.95 17.24
N ASP A 90 13.50 14.47 16.04
CA ASP A 90 13.76 15.87 15.70
C ASP A 90 12.92 16.85 16.56
N ARG A 91 11.70 16.46 16.89
CA ARG A 91 10.79 17.26 17.73
C ARG A 91 10.81 16.91 19.21
N GLY A 92 11.67 15.99 19.64
CA GLY A 92 11.92 15.66 21.05
C GLY A 92 10.78 14.91 21.76
N PHE A 93 9.84 14.29 21.05
CA PHE A 93 8.77 13.50 21.65
C PHE A 93 8.93 11.98 21.49
N TYR A 94 10.05 11.53 20.91
CA TYR A 94 10.37 10.10 20.85
C TYR A 94 10.54 9.51 22.26
N ARG A 95 9.84 8.40 22.53
CA ARG A 95 9.98 7.57 23.74
C ARG A 95 9.64 6.13 23.38
N ASP A 96 10.36 5.18 23.94
CA ASP A 96 10.13 3.74 23.69
C ASP A 96 8.72 3.31 24.13
N GLU A 97 8.23 3.88 25.25
CA GLU A 97 6.88 3.63 25.73
C GLU A 97 5.80 4.09 24.73
N LEU A 98 6.01 5.28 24.13
CA LEU A 98 5.11 5.80 23.11
C LEU A 98 5.11 4.89 21.87
N ILE A 99 6.27 4.44 21.43
CA ILE A 99 6.39 3.53 20.28
C ILE A 99 5.71 2.19 20.57
N ALA A 100 5.89 1.64 21.77
CA ALA A 100 5.23 0.41 22.19
C ALA A 100 3.69 0.55 22.23
N GLU A 101 3.18 1.67 22.74
CA GLU A 101 1.74 1.96 22.72
C GLU A 101 1.22 2.11 21.27
N ILE A 102 1.94 2.83 20.41
CA ILE A 102 1.57 2.98 18.99
C ILE A 102 1.54 1.62 18.30
N ALA A 103 2.51 0.74 18.58
CA ALA A 103 2.54 -0.60 18.02
C ALA A 103 1.33 -1.45 18.44
N GLN A 104 0.79 -1.24 19.63
CA GLN A 104 -0.44 -1.90 20.08
C GLN A 104 -1.71 -1.38 19.39
N ARG A 105 -1.74 -0.10 19.01
CA ARG A 105 -2.92 0.56 18.40
C ARG A 105 -2.80 0.74 16.89
N GLY A 106 -1.60 0.66 16.34
CA GLY A 106 -1.28 0.81 14.93
C GLY A 106 -1.20 2.24 14.42
N GLY A 107 -1.83 3.22 15.08
CA GLY A 107 -1.92 4.60 14.64
C GLY A 107 -1.75 5.64 15.75
N VAL A 108 -1.71 6.92 15.39
CA VAL A 108 -1.48 8.04 16.32
C VAL A 108 -2.69 8.96 16.50
N ARG A 109 -3.75 8.76 15.77
CA ARG A 109 -4.93 9.66 15.82
C ARG A 109 -5.54 9.77 17.22
N GLY A 110 -5.51 8.68 17.98
CA GLY A 110 -6.01 8.60 19.34
C GLY A 110 -5.07 9.11 20.45
N TYR A 111 -3.96 9.80 20.10
CA TYR A 111 -2.98 10.31 21.07
C TYR A 111 -3.07 11.83 21.24
N PRO A 112 -3.88 12.36 22.18
CA PRO A 112 -4.05 13.80 22.39
C PRO A 112 -2.74 14.52 22.75
N ARG A 113 -1.77 13.80 23.33
CA ARG A 113 -0.46 14.34 23.72
C ARG A 113 0.45 14.65 22.53
N LEU A 114 0.16 14.08 21.33
CA LEU A 114 0.88 14.40 20.11
C LEU A 114 0.29 15.65 19.46
N PRO A 115 1.12 16.50 18.83
CA PRO A 115 0.65 17.67 18.09
C PRO A 115 -0.41 17.29 17.04
N ALA A 116 -1.39 18.14 16.84
CA ALA A 116 -2.51 17.86 15.93
C ALA A 116 -2.03 17.64 14.49
N GLU A 117 -1.03 18.41 14.05
CA GLU A 117 -0.42 18.29 12.73
C GLU A 117 0.31 16.94 12.55
N VAL A 118 0.93 16.39 13.59
CA VAL A 118 1.56 15.05 13.54
C VAL A 118 0.49 13.99 13.39
N ARG A 119 -0.58 14.06 14.18
CA ARG A 119 -1.71 13.12 14.09
C ARG A 119 -2.42 13.17 12.73
N ALA A 120 -2.48 14.34 12.12
CA ALA A 120 -3.06 14.52 10.79
C ALA A 120 -2.15 14.04 9.65
N ALA A 121 -0.82 14.12 9.82
CA ALA A 121 0.15 13.76 8.79
C ALA A 121 0.36 12.23 8.64
N PHE A 122 0.00 11.44 9.66
CA PHE A 122 0.25 10.00 9.70
C PHE A 122 -1.04 9.16 9.84
N PRO A 123 -2.02 9.30 8.92
CA PRO A 123 -3.19 8.43 8.94
C PRO A 123 -2.82 7.02 8.50
N THR A 124 -3.28 6.01 9.22
CA THR A 124 -3.11 4.60 8.87
C THR A 124 -4.32 4.05 8.12
N ALA A 125 -4.14 2.88 7.49
CA ALA A 125 -5.20 2.25 6.69
C ALA A 125 -6.50 2.04 7.49
N ALA A 126 -6.40 1.68 8.77
CA ALA A 126 -7.57 1.47 9.63
C ALA A 126 -8.26 2.77 10.07
N GLU A 127 -7.53 3.90 10.05
CA GLU A 127 -8.07 5.22 10.43
C GLU A 127 -8.72 5.97 9.27
N ILE A 128 -8.53 5.49 8.04
CA ILE A 128 -9.13 6.05 6.83
C ILE A 128 -10.50 5.39 6.62
N ALA A 129 -11.54 6.21 6.48
CA ALA A 129 -12.88 5.69 6.25
C ALA A 129 -12.96 4.94 4.90
N PRO A 130 -13.72 3.82 4.82
CA PRO A 130 -13.76 2.91 3.66
C PRO A 130 -14.04 3.59 2.33
N GLN A 131 -14.91 4.57 2.31
CA GLN A 131 -15.25 5.33 1.10
C GLN A 131 -14.05 6.10 0.50
N TRP A 132 -13.07 6.50 1.32
CA TRP A 132 -11.88 7.20 0.83
C TRP A 132 -10.89 6.25 0.17
N HIS A 133 -10.78 4.99 0.64
CA HIS A 133 -10.04 3.95 -0.05
C HIS A 133 -10.58 3.75 -1.47
N LEU A 134 -11.90 3.61 -1.60
CA LEU A 134 -12.54 3.45 -2.91
C LEU A 134 -12.40 4.71 -3.80
N ARG A 135 -12.56 5.91 -3.23
CA ARG A 135 -12.37 7.16 -3.98
C ARG A 135 -10.96 7.30 -4.54
N MET A 136 -9.94 6.95 -3.76
CA MET A 136 -8.55 6.93 -4.21
C MET A 136 -8.36 5.94 -5.36
N GLN A 137 -8.86 4.70 -5.23
CA GLN A 137 -8.81 3.70 -6.28
C GLN A 137 -9.49 4.19 -7.56
N ALA A 138 -10.69 4.73 -7.46
CA ALA A 138 -11.44 5.26 -8.61
C ALA A 138 -10.74 6.45 -9.28
N ALA A 139 -10.09 7.31 -8.50
CA ALA A 139 -9.32 8.43 -9.03
C ALA A 139 -8.11 7.96 -9.84
N VAL A 140 -7.42 6.93 -9.38
CA VAL A 140 -6.29 6.33 -10.10
C VAL A 140 -6.76 5.53 -11.30
N GLN A 141 -7.84 4.73 -11.17
CA GLN A 141 -8.39 3.89 -12.24
C GLN A 141 -8.76 4.70 -13.50
N ARG A 142 -9.17 5.96 -13.37
CA ARG A 142 -9.43 6.84 -14.53
C ARG A 142 -8.22 7.04 -15.44
N HIS A 143 -7.02 6.77 -14.95
CA HIS A 143 -5.75 6.97 -15.63
C HIS A 143 -4.90 5.71 -15.75
N VAL A 144 -5.49 4.55 -15.49
CA VAL A 144 -4.82 3.25 -15.54
C VAL A 144 -5.66 2.31 -16.39
N GLU A 145 -5.05 1.66 -17.38
CA GLU A 145 -5.76 0.80 -18.33
C GLU A 145 -6.08 -0.59 -17.76
N ALA A 146 -5.16 -1.18 -17.01
CA ALA A 146 -5.40 -2.42 -16.28
C ALA A 146 -6.12 -2.17 -14.95
N ALA A 147 -6.30 -3.19 -14.13
CA ALA A 147 -6.83 -3.04 -12.79
C ALA A 147 -5.87 -2.30 -11.87
N VAL A 148 -6.42 -1.69 -10.83
CA VAL A 148 -5.69 -1.01 -9.76
C VAL A 148 -5.81 -1.83 -8.49
N SER A 149 -4.69 -2.32 -7.98
CA SER A 149 -4.65 -2.99 -6.68
C SER A 149 -4.86 -1.96 -5.58
N LYS A 150 -5.91 -2.15 -4.80
CA LYS A 150 -6.24 -1.34 -3.64
C LYS A 150 -7.18 -2.09 -2.72
N THR A 151 -6.83 -2.12 -1.44
CA THR A 151 -7.67 -2.71 -0.40
C THR A 151 -8.55 -1.64 0.24
N VAL A 152 -9.83 -1.94 0.40
CA VAL A 152 -10.73 -1.23 1.29
C VAL A 152 -10.67 -1.90 2.65
N ASN A 153 -10.05 -1.25 3.61
CA ASN A 153 -9.94 -1.76 4.97
C ASN A 153 -11.21 -1.41 5.75
N LEU A 154 -11.79 -2.41 6.38
CA LEU A 154 -12.99 -2.31 7.19
C LEU A 154 -12.69 -2.67 8.66
N PRO A 155 -13.31 -1.99 9.63
CA PRO A 155 -13.16 -2.36 11.03
C PRO A 155 -13.77 -3.74 11.32
N ALA A 156 -13.39 -4.35 12.44
CA ALA A 156 -13.95 -5.63 12.87
C ALA A 156 -15.48 -5.60 13.08
N THR A 157 -16.02 -4.43 13.36
CA THR A 157 -17.47 -4.19 13.56
C THR A 157 -18.24 -4.06 12.25
N ALA A 158 -17.57 -4.04 11.09
CA ALA A 158 -18.25 -3.91 9.79
C ALA A 158 -19.21 -5.07 9.54
N THR A 159 -20.38 -4.73 9.03
CA THR A 159 -21.48 -5.64 8.73
C THR A 159 -21.42 -6.15 7.28
N VAL A 160 -22.27 -7.12 6.95
CA VAL A 160 -22.48 -7.57 5.56
C VAL A 160 -22.98 -6.43 4.67
N ASP A 161 -23.83 -5.54 5.22
CA ASP A 161 -24.37 -4.41 4.46
C ASP A 161 -23.29 -3.35 4.17
N ASP A 162 -22.32 -3.14 5.07
CA ASP A 162 -21.17 -2.28 4.80
C ASP A 162 -20.34 -2.83 3.63
N VAL A 163 -20.09 -4.14 3.62
CA VAL A 163 -19.38 -4.80 2.51
C VAL A 163 -20.18 -4.66 1.21
N ARG A 164 -21.49 -4.95 1.24
CA ARG A 164 -22.37 -4.78 0.08
C ARG A 164 -22.34 -3.36 -0.46
N ALA A 165 -22.41 -2.36 0.42
CA ALA A 165 -22.37 -0.95 0.03
C ALA A 165 -21.07 -0.59 -0.69
N ILE A 166 -19.92 -1.12 -0.24
CA ILE A 166 -18.62 -0.90 -0.88
C ILE A 166 -18.57 -1.55 -2.27
N TYR A 167 -19.05 -2.79 -2.45
CA TYR A 167 -19.10 -3.45 -3.77
C TYR A 167 -20.00 -2.68 -4.74
N VAL A 168 -21.18 -2.25 -4.31
CA VAL A 168 -22.10 -1.45 -5.14
C VAL A 168 -21.48 -0.11 -5.51
N ALA A 169 -20.82 0.55 -4.56
CA ALA A 169 -20.12 1.81 -4.82
C ALA A 169 -18.94 1.63 -5.79
N ALA A 170 -18.20 0.54 -5.68
CA ALA A 170 -17.09 0.18 -6.58
C ALA A 170 -17.61 -0.03 -8.02
N TRP A 171 -18.71 -0.76 -8.19
CA TRP A 171 -19.35 -0.93 -9.48
C TRP A 171 -19.82 0.39 -10.08
N LYS A 172 -20.49 1.26 -9.29
CA LYS A 172 -20.90 2.60 -9.72
C LYS A 172 -19.71 3.47 -10.10
N ALA A 173 -18.59 3.37 -9.39
CA ALA A 173 -17.34 4.08 -9.67
C ALA A 173 -16.58 3.50 -10.88
N LYS A 174 -17.05 2.36 -11.46
CA LYS A 174 -16.44 1.68 -12.61
C LYS A 174 -14.98 1.29 -12.40
N VAL A 175 -14.60 0.91 -11.18
CA VAL A 175 -13.30 0.29 -10.95
C VAL A 175 -13.30 -1.13 -11.48
N LYS A 176 -12.14 -1.60 -11.95
CA LYS A 176 -12.03 -2.92 -12.63
C LYS A 176 -11.89 -4.09 -11.67
N GLY A 177 -11.65 -3.82 -10.41
CA GLY A 177 -11.54 -4.82 -9.36
C GLY A 177 -11.68 -4.15 -8.01
N ILE A 178 -11.97 -4.92 -6.98
CA ILE A 178 -12.08 -4.45 -5.60
C ILE A 178 -11.58 -5.53 -4.66
N THR A 179 -10.83 -5.13 -3.63
CA THR A 179 -10.44 -5.99 -2.52
C THR A 179 -10.98 -5.38 -1.24
N VAL A 180 -11.64 -6.20 -0.44
CA VAL A 180 -12.15 -5.81 0.88
C VAL A 180 -11.44 -6.65 1.93
N TYR A 181 -10.95 -6.03 2.98
CA TYR A 181 -10.39 -6.70 4.15
C TYR A 181 -11.04 -6.18 5.42
N ARG A 182 -11.73 -7.06 6.15
CA ARG A 182 -12.27 -6.77 7.48
C ARG A 182 -11.26 -7.22 8.55
N TYR A 183 -10.89 -6.32 9.43
CA TYR A 183 -9.95 -6.63 10.51
C TYR A 183 -10.45 -7.83 11.35
N GLY A 184 -9.55 -8.76 11.67
CA GLY A 184 -9.89 -9.95 12.43
C GLY A 184 -10.61 -11.07 11.66
N SER A 185 -10.77 -10.95 10.32
CA SER A 185 -11.45 -11.98 9.51
C SER A 185 -10.58 -13.18 9.15
N ARG A 186 -9.29 -13.14 9.44
CA ARG A 186 -8.34 -14.23 9.21
C ARG A 186 -7.53 -14.51 10.47
N GLU A 187 -7.37 -15.79 10.79
CA GLU A 187 -6.37 -16.26 11.77
C GLU A 187 -4.97 -16.11 11.17
N GLY A 188 -3.97 -15.73 11.99
CA GLY A 188 -2.57 -15.63 11.56
C GLY A 188 -2.29 -14.42 10.64
N GLN A 189 -2.67 -13.22 11.07
CA GLN A 189 -2.30 -11.99 10.37
C GLN A 189 -0.77 -11.82 10.36
N VAL A 190 -0.18 -11.63 9.19
CA VAL A 190 1.27 -11.38 9.02
C VAL A 190 1.70 -10.09 9.70
N LEU A 191 0.83 -9.09 9.73
CA LEU A 191 1.01 -7.80 10.40
C LEU A 191 -0.10 -7.66 11.44
N SER A 192 0.24 -7.56 12.70
CA SER A 192 -0.73 -7.40 13.80
C SER A 192 -0.43 -6.15 14.64
N TYR A 193 -1.53 -5.54 15.13
CA TYR A 193 -1.46 -4.60 16.24
C TYR A 193 -1.27 -5.40 17.49
N ALA A 194 -0.58 -5.44 18.35
CA ALA A 194 -0.41 -6.28 19.55
C ALA A 194 0.23 -7.65 19.31
N ALA A 195 1.54 -7.71 19.54
CA ALA A 195 2.19 -8.95 19.91
C ALA A 195 2.36 -9.01 21.44
N PRO A 196 2.35 -10.22 22.03
CA PRO A 196 2.75 -10.39 23.41
C PRO A 196 4.19 -9.92 23.57
N LYS A 197 4.47 -9.12 24.62
CA LYS A 197 5.74 -8.48 25.02
C LYS A 197 6.87 -8.60 23.98
N PRO A 198 7.19 -7.56 23.24
CA PRO A 198 8.31 -7.59 22.30
C PRO A 198 9.61 -7.71 23.11
N LEU A 199 10.45 -8.67 22.76
CA LEU A 199 11.88 -8.52 22.97
C LEU A 199 12.29 -7.33 22.10
N LEU A 200 12.67 -6.22 22.73
CA LEU A 200 13.13 -4.99 22.07
C LEU A 200 14.48 -5.27 21.39
N ALA A 201 14.44 -5.88 20.21
CA ALA A 201 15.55 -5.81 19.28
C ALA A 201 15.14 -4.77 18.22
N GLN A 202 15.63 -3.55 18.32
CA GLN A 202 15.60 -2.61 17.21
C GLN A 202 16.37 -3.26 16.06
N ALA A 203 15.70 -3.50 14.95
CA ALA A 203 16.40 -3.77 13.71
C ALA A 203 17.03 -2.46 13.28
N ASP A 204 18.36 -2.40 13.28
CA ASP A 204 19.07 -1.30 12.65
C ASP A 204 18.57 -1.13 11.23
N THR A 205 18.17 0.08 10.89
CA THR A 205 17.67 0.43 9.55
C THR A 205 18.76 0.41 8.48
N GLU A 206 20.01 0.17 8.87
CA GLU A 206 21.12 -0.17 7.98
C GLU A 206 21.19 -1.68 7.76
N PHE A 207 20.25 -2.22 6.98
CA PHE A 207 20.47 -3.49 6.34
C PHE A 207 21.49 -3.28 5.20
N SER A 208 22.76 -3.20 5.57
CA SER A 208 23.84 -3.46 4.64
C SER A 208 23.78 -4.96 4.30
N GLY A 209 23.16 -5.31 3.18
CA GLY A 209 23.25 -6.64 2.56
C GLY A 209 24.68 -6.92 2.14
N GLY A 210 25.60 -7.03 3.08
CA GLY A 210 26.95 -7.47 2.91
C GLY A 210 27.01 -8.97 3.17
N CYS A 211 27.30 -9.77 2.15
CA CYS A 211 27.83 -11.11 2.34
C CYS A 211 29.17 -10.97 3.08
N ALA A 212 29.20 -11.22 4.39
CA ALA A 212 30.43 -11.40 5.14
C ALA A 212 30.88 -12.85 4.96
N GLY A 213 31.77 -13.07 3.97
CA GLY A 213 32.37 -14.39 3.74
C GLY A 213 32.03 -15.04 2.40
N ARG A 214 32.88 -15.98 1.98
CA ARG A 214 32.85 -16.68 0.68
C ARG A 214 31.79 -17.78 0.54
N SER A 215 30.77 -17.85 1.38
CA SER A 215 29.67 -18.83 1.25
C SER A 215 28.35 -18.17 1.64
N CYS A 216 27.46 -18.02 0.66
CA CYS A 216 26.03 -17.80 0.91
C CYS A 216 25.40 -19.19 1.10
N GLU A 217 25.06 -19.56 2.33
CA GLU A 217 24.13 -20.68 2.58
C GLU A 217 22.71 -20.12 2.53
N PHE A 218 21.89 -20.74 1.67
CA PHE A 218 20.48 -20.45 1.45
C PHE A 218 19.61 -21.12 2.53
#